data_b54f5da786bfcac911c0fafcab6b4532
#
_entry.id   b54f5da786bfcac911c0fafcab6b4532
#
_cell.length_a   1.000
_cell.length_b   1.000
_cell.length_c   1.000
_cell.angle_alpha   90.00
_cell.angle_beta   90.00
_cell.angle_gamma   90.00
#
_symmetry.space_group_name_H-M   'P 1'
#
loop_
_entity.id
_entity.type
_entity.pdbx_description
1 polymer ?
#
loop_
_entity_poly.entity_id
_entity_poly.type
_entity_poly.pdbx_seq_one_letter_code
_entity_poly.pdbx_strand_id
1 'polypeptide(L)'
;MYIISMLKRLQVKLTGSDATFSLEARIYHCICIVGFLALAYNVPFNYFVGLPKVALASFVVLIGFAGLYYISRVKKNFTFSIIGLGILGNVFFTLVYFLNSGIDGPTLILFALFFYLLCSTAPRKQQWAWLLVNVLTVSGACLIQYYQPALVPSTYPTLASRFTDNVSAYLVVVVSVFFSLQYMRQNYEHERESALNRALDIELKNIQLESLNGEKNKLFSIVAHDLRSPLASIQSYLELLTAYPLTEQEKREIGGMTHLHI
;
A
#
# COMPACT_ATOMS: atom_id res chain seq x y z
N MET A 1 28.02 9.71 -3.36
CA MET A 1 26.82 9.99 -4.18
C MET A 1 26.43 8.80 -5.08
N TYR A 2 27.32 8.20 -5.87
CA TYR A 2 27.08 7.06 -6.76
C TYR A 2 26.52 5.80 -6.06
N ILE A 3 27.13 5.40 -4.93
CA ILE A 3 26.69 4.19 -4.16
C ILE A 3 25.24 4.36 -3.66
N ILE A 4 24.87 5.55 -3.17
CA ILE A 4 23.52 5.82 -2.67
C ILE A 4 22.49 5.75 -3.81
N SER A 5 22.81 6.26 -5.00
CA SER A 5 21.94 6.18 -6.16
C SER A 5 21.79 4.74 -6.67
N MET A 6 22.85 3.96 -6.62
CA MET A 6 22.85 2.54 -6.99
C MET A 6 22.00 1.72 -6.00
N LEU A 7 22.13 1.96 -4.69
CA LEU A 7 21.31 1.30 -3.66
C LEU A 7 19.83 1.64 -3.81
N LYS A 8 19.49 2.91 -4.07
CA LYS A 8 18.08 3.31 -4.35
C LYS A 8 17.52 2.60 -5.59
N ARG A 9 18.29 2.51 -6.67
CA ARG A 9 17.86 1.78 -7.89
C ARG A 9 17.64 0.29 -7.62
N LEU A 10 18.54 -0.33 -6.85
CA LEU A 10 18.42 -1.73 -6.45
C LEU A 10 17.18 -1.95 -5.57
N GLN A 11 16.95 -1.05 -4.60
CA GLN A 11 15.78 -1.07 -3.75
C GLN A 11 14.49 -1.02 -4.58
N VAL A 12 14.34 -0.04 -5.48
CA VAL A 12 13.16 0.07 -6.36
C VAL A 12 13.01 -1.16 -7.28
N LYS A 13 14.13 -1.71 -7.78
CA LYS A 13 14.11 -2.94 -8.59
C LYS A 13 13.59 -4.13 -7.79
N LEU A 14 13.91 -4.24 -6.52
CA LEU A 14 13.50 -5.36 -5.65
C LEU A 14 12.11 -5.13 -5.03
N THR A 15 11.79 -3.95 -4.51
CA THR A 15 10.50 -3.70 -3.84
C THR A 15 9.38 -3.29 -4.79
N GLY A 16 9.70 -2.72 -5.96
CA GLY A 16 8.74 -2.18 -6.93
C GLY A 16 8.65 -0.65 -6.89
N SER A 17 8.09 -0.07 -7.95
CA SER A 17 7.81 1.37 -8.05
C SER A 17 6.36 1.68 -7.67
N ASP A 18 6.11 2.94 -7.31
CA ASP A 18 4.78 3.48 -6.98
C ASP A 18 3.78 3.31 -8.14
N ALA A 19 4.28 3.33 -9.38
CA ALA A 19 3.45 3.14 -10.56
C ALA A 19 2.96 1.70 -10.76
N THR A 20 3.61 0.70 -10.11
CA THR A 20 3.34 -0.71 -10.38
C THR A 20 2.77 -1.48 -9.19
N PHE A 21 2.99 -1.00 -7.97
CA PHE A 21 2.59 -1.69 -6.75
C PHE A 21 2.06 -0.72 -5.70
N SER A 22 1.03 -1.16 -4.95
CA SER A 22 0.53 -0.41 -3.79
C SER A 22 1.61 -0.28 -2.71
N LEU A 23 1.42 0.67 -1.78
CA LEU A 23 2.33 0.89 -0.66
C LEU A 23 2.51 -0.39 0.17
N GLU A 24 1.39 -1.08 0.49
CA GLU A 24 1.43 -2.32 1.25
C GLU A 24 2.25 -3.42 0.53
N ALA A 25 2.09 -3.55 -0.79
CA ALA A 25 2.86 -4.52 -1.57
C ALA A 25 4.36 -4.20 -1.58
N ARG A 26 4.74 -2.94 -1.63
CA ARG A 26 6.15 -2.51 -1.56
C ARG A 26 6.76 -2.77 -0.18
N ILE A 27 6.01 -2.49 0.89
CA ILE A 27 6.42 -2.81 2.27
C ILE A 27 6.57 -4.33 2.41
N TYR A 28 5.61 -5.12 1.92
CA TYR A 28 5.68 -6.57 1.91
C TYR A 28 6.94 -7.10 1.18
N HIS A 29 7.25 -6.58 -0.01
CA HIS A 29 8.46 -6.99 -0.73
C HIS A 29 9.73 -6.66 0.04
N CYS A 30 9.79 -5.50 0.71
CA CYS A 30 10.93 -5.15 1.57
C CYS A 30 11.06 -6.14 2.74
N ILE A 31 9.95 -6.45 3.41
CA ILE A 31 9.92 -7.42 4.51
C ILE A 31 10.33 -8.82 4.03
N CYS A 32 9.90 -9.24 2.84
CA CYS A 32 10.35 -10.50 2.26
C CYS A 32 11.87 -10.54 2.03
N ILE A 33 12.47 -9.43 1.59
CA ILE A 33 13.93 -9.35 1.41
C ILE A 33 14.66 -9.42 2.74
N VAL A 34 14.21 -8.67 3.75
CA VAL A 34 14.78 -8.70 5.10
C VAL A 34 14.63 -10.11 5.72
N GLY A 35 13.44 -10.70 5.60
CA GLY A 35 13.18 -12.07 6.08
C GLY A 35 14.04 -13.12 5.35
N PHE A 36 14.23 -12.97 4.04
CA PHE A 36 15.11 -13.84 3.27
C PHE A 36 16.57 -13.75 3.74
N LEU A 37 17.07 -12.54 3.97
CA LEU A 37 18.44 -12.34 4.49
C LEU A 37 18.60 -12.89 5.92
N ALA A 38 17.59 -12.68 6.78
CA ALA A 38 17.56 -13.22 8.13
C ALA A 38 17.57 -14.76 8.13
N LEU A 39 16.76 -15.41 7.28
CA LEU A 39 16.73 -16.86 7.13
C LEU A 39 18.01 -17.41 6.51
N ALA A 40 18.57 -16.72 5.51
CA ALA A 40 19.84 -17.10 4.90
C ALA A 40 21.02 -17.06 5.89
N TYR A 41 21.00 -16.11 6.84
CA TYR A 41 21.91 -16.10 7.98
C TYR A 41 21.60 -17.21 8.97
N ASN A 42 20.33 -17.43 9.28
CA ASN A 42 19.88 -18.35 10.32
C ASN A 42 20.21 -19.82 9.99
N VAL A 43 20.16 -20.22 8.72
CA VAL A 43 20.46 -21.60 8.29
C VAL A 43 21.89 -22.05 8.70
N PRO A 44 22.98 -21.41 8.25
CA PRO A 44 24.32 -21.82 8.66
C PRO A 44 24.55 -21.59 10.16
N PHE A 45 24.02 -20.52 10.74
CA PHE A 45 24.16 -20.20 12.14
C PHE A 45 23.63 -21.34 13.04
N ASN A 46 22.39 -21.78 12.83
CA ASN A 46 21.79 -22.87 13.61
C ASN A 46 22.55 -24.19 13.43
N TYR A 47 23.10 -24.44 12.25
CA TYR A 47 23.92 -25.62 12.03
C TYR A 47 25.18 -25.60 12.90
N PHE A 48 25.89 -24.46 12.96
CA PHE A 48 27.11 -24.30 13.76
C PHE A 48 26.86 -24.26 15.27
N VAL A 49 25.70 -23.75 15.70
CA VAL A 49 25.30 -23.73 17.13
C VAL A 49 24.88 -25.12 17.64
N GLY A 50 24.70 -26.09 16.74
CA GLY A 50 24.32 -27.47 17.11
C GLY A 50 22.83 -27.75 17.02
N LEU A 51 22.09 -26.98 16.22
CA LEU A 51 20.64 -27.10 16.00
C LEU A 51 20.32 -27.51 14.55
N PRO A 52 20.77 -28.67 14.05
CA PRO A 52 20.65 -29.02 12.62
C PRO A 52 19.20 -29.18 12.16
N LYS A 53 18.27 -29.60 13.05
CA LYS A 53 16.83 -29.70 12.74
C LYS A 53 16.22 -28.32 12.50
N VAL A 54 16.60 -27.30 13.27
CA VAL A 54 16.18 -25.91 13.09
C VAL A 54 16.77 -25.34 11.81
N ALA A 55 18.03 -25.62 11.51
CA ALA A 55 18.69 -25.24 10.24
C ALA A 55 17.94 -25.80 9.03
N LEU A 56 17.56 -27.08 9.06
CA LEU A 56 16.79 -27.72 7.99
C LEU A 56 15.40 -27.09 7.83
N ALA A 57 14.69 -26.86 8.94
CA ALA A 57 13.37 -26.20 8.91
C ALA A 57 13.49 -24.77 8.32
N SER A 58 14.49 -24.00 8.73
CA SER A 58 14.77 -22.66 8.22
C SER A 58 15.09 -22.67 6.71
N PHE A 59 15.81 -23.68 6.22
CA PHE A 59 16.10 -23.84 4.80
C PHE A 59 14.83 -24.10 3.97
N VAL A 60 13.94 -24.98 4.43
CA VAL A 60 12.67 -25.26 3.77
C VAL A 60 11.79 -23.98 3.69
N VAL A 61 11.73 -23.23 4.78
CA VAL A 61 10.97 -21.98 4.83
C VAL A 61 11.58 -20.88 3.97
N LEU A 62 12.91 -20.84 3.85
CA LEU A 62 13.61 -19.94 2.93
C LEU A 62 13.13 -20.12 1.49
N ILE A 63 12.97 -21.37 1.04
CA ILE A 63 12.42 -21.69 -0.29
C ILE A 63 10.96 -21.23 -0.39
N GLY A 64 10.15 -21.49 0.63
CA GLY A 64 8.76 -21.02 0.69
C GLY A 64 8.65 -19.48 0.59
N PHE A 65 9.51 -18.76 1.31
CA PHE A 65 9.60 -17.30 1.25
C PHE A 65 9.93 -16.78 -0.17
N ALA A 66 10.91 -17.40 -0.82
CA ALA A 66 11.25 -17.07 -2.22
C ALA A 66 10.07 -17.29 -3.16
N GLY A 67 9.30 -18.38 -2.97
CA GLY A 67 8.09 -18.67 -3.73
C GLY A 67 6.99 -17.61 -3.49
N LEU A 68 6.73 -17.23 -2.25
CA LEU A 68 5.74 -16.21 -1.91
C LEU A 68 6.12 -14.82 -2.45
N TYR A 69 7.39 -14.46 -2.35
CA TYR A 69 7.91 -13.24 -2.98
C TYR A 69 7.70 -13.26 -4.51
N TYR A 70 8.00 -14.38 -5.18
CA TYR A 70 7.78 -14.55 -6.61
C TYR A 70 6.30 -14.40 -6.98
N ILE A 71 5.38 -15.03 -6.23
CA ILE A 71 3.93 -14.92 -6.46
C ILE A 71 3.45 -13.48 -6.32
N SER A 72 3.89 -12.76 -5.27
CA SER A 72 3.54 -11.37 -5.07
C SER A 72 4.14 -10.46 -6.15
N ARG A 73 5.42 -10.65 -6.48
CA ARG A 73 6.18 -9.75 -7.34
C ARG A 73 5.88 -9.96 -8.83
N VAL A 74 5.81 -11.22 -9.28
CA VAL A 74 5.67 -11.58 -10.70
C VAL A 74 4.21 -11.83 -11.06
N LYS A 75 3.50 -12.64 -10.27
CA LYS A 75 2.08 -12.95 -10.51
C LYS A 75 1.12 -11.88 -9.96
N LYS A 76 1.64 -10.87 -9.24
CA LYS A 76 0.87 -9.76 -8.65
C LYS A 76 -0.30 -10.21 -7.75
N ASN A 77 -0.23 -11.43 -7.20
CA ASN A 77 -1.23 -11.95 -6.27
C ASN A 77 -0.81 -11.69 -4.82
N PHE A 78 -0.97 -10.44 -4.39
CA PHE A 78 -0.55 -9.96 -3.08
C PHE A 78 -1.33 -10.62 -1.94
N THR A 79 -2.66 -10.73 -2.08
CA THR A 79 -3.54 -11.31 -1.03
C THR A 79 -3.15 -12.76 -0.72
N PHE A 80 -2.95 -13.58 -1.75
CA PHE A 80 -2.50 -14.96 -1.57
C PHE A 80 -1.13 -15.03 -0.88
N SER A 81 -0.22 -14.15 -1.27
CA SER A 81 1.14 -14.13 -0.71
C SER A 81 1.15 -13.74 0.78
N ILE A 82 0.31 -12.79 1.22
CA ILE A 82 0.19 -12.44 2.65
C ILE A 82 -0.40 -13.60 3.46
N ILE A 83 -1.47 -14.21 2.97
CA ILE A 83 -2.09 -15.35 3.66
C ILE A 83 -1.09 -16.51 3.74
N GLY A 84 -0.40 -16.80 2.64
CA GLY A 84 0.64 -17.82 2.61
C GLY A 84 1.79 -17.53 3.59
N LEU A 85 2.22 -16.27 3.70
CA LEU A 85 3.22 -15.85 4.67
C LEU A 85 2.74 -16.06 6.10
N GLY A 86 1.50 -15.67 6.41
CA GLY A 86 0.91 -15.85 7.74
C GLY A 86 0.85 -17.32 8.14
N ILE A 87 0.39 -18.20 7.25
CA ILE A 87 0.33 -19.66 7.51
C ILE A 87 1.74 -20.24 7.65
N LEU A 88 2.59 -20.01 6.65
CA LEU A 88 3.96 -20.55 6.63
C LEU A 88 4.76 -20.13 7.86
N GLY A 89 4.67 -18.85 8.26
CA GLY A 89 5.38 -18.34 9.41
C GLY A 89 4.86 -18.90 10.75
N ASN A 90 3.53 -18.97 10.94
CA ASN A 90 2.97 -19.56 12.17
C ASN A 90 3.36 -21.05 12.30
N VAL A 91 3.25 -21.82 11.22
CA VAL A 91 3.67 -23.24 11.23
C VAL A 91 5.17 -23.36 11.50
N PHE A 92 6.00 -22.56 10.85
CA PHE A 92 7.45 -22.55 11.03
C PHE A 92 7.85 -22.23 12.47
N PHE A 93 7.37 -21.13 13.02
CA PHE A 93 7.75 -20.73 14.39
C PHE A 93 7.19 -21.68 15.44
N THR A 94 6.02 -22.29 15.22
CA THR A 94 5.52 -23.37 16.08
C THR A 94 6.47 -24.56 16.04
N LEU A 95 6.88 -25.01 14.86
CA LEU A 95 7.83 -26.10 14.73
C LEU A 95 9.18 -25.77 15.41
N VAL A 96 9.71 -24.58 15.16
CA VAL A 96 10.97 -24.12 15.77
C VAL A 96 10.85 -24.04 17.31
N TYR A 97 9.69 -23.63 17.85
CA TYR A 97 9.46 -23.61 19.30
C TYR A 97 9.72 -24.99 19.93
N PHE A 98 9.18 -26.07 19.35
CA PHE A 98 9.39 -27.43 19.83
C PHE A 98 10.79 -27.98 19.56
N LEU A 99 11.47 -27.47 18.52
CA LEU A 99 12.83 -27.91 18.14
C LEU A 99 13.94 -27.10 18.80
N ASN A 100 13.64 -25.91 19.35
CA ASN A 100 14.64 -24.99 19.90
C ASN A 100 14.38 -24.64 21.36
N SER A 101 14.23 -25.65 22.20
CA SER A 101 14.09 -25.54 23.67
C SER A 101 12.90 -24.71 24.17
N GLY A 102 11.90 -24.45 23.35
CA GLY A 102 10.66 -23.78 23.75
C GLY A 102 10.86 -22.39 24.37
N ILE A 103 10.38 -22.22 25.61
CA ILE A 103 10.46 -20.94 26.35
C ILE A 103 11.91 -20.55 26.70
N ASP A 104 12.80 -21.52 26.77
CA ASP A 104 14.23 -21.31 27.06
C ASP A 104 15.04 -20.84 25.85
N GLY A 105 14.47 -20.99 24.64
CA GLY A 105 15.05 -20.52 23.39
C GLY A 105 14.51 -19.16 22.96
N PRO A 106 15.06 -18.58 21.88
CA PRO A 106 14.68 -17.25 21.39
C PRO A 106 13.39 -17.23 20.59
N THR A 107 12.68 -18.34 20.43
CA THR A 107 11.58 -18.47 19.48
C THR A 107 10.42 -17.52 19.78
N LEU A 108 10.14 -17.22 21.06
CA LEU A 108 9.06 -16.29 21.41
C LEU A 108 9.31 -14.86 20.92
N ILE A 109 10.56 -14.38 21.00
CA ILE A 109 10.90 -13.05 20.49
C ILE A 109 10.85 -13.01 18.96
N LEU A 110 11.21 -14.11 18.30
CA LEU A 110 11.07 -14.27 16.85
C LEU A 110 9.60 -14.36 16.40
N PHE A 111 8.72 -15.00 17.20
CA PHE A 111 7.28 -14.96 16.97
C PHE A 111 6.72 -13.53 17.02
N ALA A 112 7.15 -12.74 18.01
CA ALA A 112 6.75 -11.34 18.14
C ALA A 112 7.21 -10.50 16.94
N LEU A 113 8.46 -10.69 16.48
CA LEU A 113 8.97 -10.07 15.27
C LEU A 113 8.13 -10.45 14.05
N PHE A 114 7.89 -11.74 13.86
CA PHE A 114 7.10 -12.24 12.74
C PHE A 114 5.69 -11.63 12.74
N PHE A 115 5.01 -11.61 13.88
CA PHE A 115 3.70 -11.00 14.03
C PHE A 115 3.72 -9.50 13.69
N TYR A 116 4.70 -8.76 14.19
CA TYR A 116 4.90 -7.36 13.84
C TYR A 116 5.04 -7.15 12.32
N LEU A 117 5.89 -7.94 11.66
CA LEU A 117 6.12 -7.84 10.21
C LEU A 117 4.86 -8.22 9.40
N LEU A 118 4.14 -9.25 9.84
CA LEU A 118 2.89 -9.68 9.22
C LEU A 118 1.80 -8.59 9.33
N CYS A 119 1.60 -8.02 10.53
CA CYS A 119 0.62 -6.95 10.75
C CYS A 119 0.98 -5.66 10.02
N SER A 120 2.27 -5.38 9.82
CA SER A 120 2.74 -4.21 9.06
C SER A 120 2.32 -4.24 7.58
N THR A 121 2.03 -5.43 7.04
CA THR A 121 1.70 -5.63 5.62
C THR A 121 0.28 -6.10 5.38
N ALA A 122 -0.31 -6.76 6.37
CA ALA A 122 -1.65 -7.32 6.25
C ALA A 122 -2.72 -6.22 6.21
N PRO A 123 -3.76 -6.33 5.36
CA PRO A 123 -4.91 -5.44 5.38
C PRO A 123 -5.55 -5.38 6.78
N ARG A 124 -6.07 -4.20 7.17
CA ARG A 124 -6.64 -3.98 8.52
C ARG A 124 -7.64 -5.07 8.96
N LYS A 125 -8.46 -5.56 8.03
CA LYS A 125 -9.45 -6.62 8.31
C LYS A 125 -8.79 -7.96 8.70
N GLN A 126 -7.60 -8.25 8.16
CA GLN A 126 -6.87 -9.49 8.45
C GLN A 126 -6.02 -9.39 9.72
N GLN A 127 -5.63 -8.19 10.15
CA GLN A 127 -4.77 -8.00 11.32
C GLN A 127 -5.37 -8.62 12.60
N TRP A 128 -6.69 -8.46 12.82
CA TRP A 128 -7.38 -9.06 13.96
C TRP A 128 -7.39 -10.59 13.91
N ALA A 129 -7.56 -11.16 12.73
CA ALA A 129 -7.49 -12.62 12.57
C ALA A 129 -6.09 -13.14 12.87
N TRP A 130 -5.05 -12.47 12.36
CA TRP A 130 -3.65 -12.83 12.63
C TRP A 130 -3.27 -12.63 14.10
N LEU A 131 -3.80 -11.61 14.77
CA LEU A 131 -3.63 -11.43 16.22
C LEU A 131 -4.19 -12.64 16.97
N LEU A 132 -5.42 -13.04 16.66
CA LEU A 132 -6.05 -14.20 17.31
C LEU A 132 -5.26 -15.49 17.05
N VAL A 133 -4.87 -15.74 15.79
CA VAL A 133 -4.07 -16.91 15.42
C VAL A 133 -2.74 -16.92 16.18
N ASN A 134 -2.02 -15.82 16.22
CA ASN A 134 -0.72 -15.73 16.88
C ASN A 134 -0.85 -15.97 18.39
N VAL A 135 -1.82 -15.31 19.07
CA VAL A 135 -2.06 -15.48 20.50
C VAL A 135 -2.43 -16.93 20.82
N LEU A 136 -3.34 -17.54 20.07
CA LEU A 136 -3.74 -18.94 20.28
C LEU A 136 -2.57 -19.91 20.04
N THR A 137 -1.78 -19.67 19.00
CA THR A 137 -0.63 -20.53 18.66
C THR A 137 0.44 -20.47 19.73
N VAL A 138 0.83 -19.26 20.16
CA VAL A 138 1.87 -19.07 21.18
C VAL A 138 1.39 -19.58 22.55
N SER A 139 0.17 -19.21 22.97
CA SER A 139 -0.41 -19.69 24.24
C SER A 139 -0.58 -21.21 24.24
N GLY A 140 -1.05 -21.78 23.13
CA GLY A 140 -1.19 -23.23 22.98
C GLY A 140 0.17 -23.95 23.06
N ALA A 141 1.21 -23.44 22.39
CA ALA A 141 2.55 -24.01 22.45
C ALA A 141 3.12 -23.96 23.89
N CYS A 142 2.96 -22.83 24.59
CA CYS A 142 3.38 -22.71 26.01
C CYS A 142 2.60 -23.65 26.96
N LEU A 143 1.29 -23.79 26.76
CA LEU A 143 0.48 -24.72 27.55
C LEU A 143 0.89 -26.16 27.28
N ILE A 144 1.13 -26.56 26.04
CA ILE A 144 1.62 -27.90 25.71
C ILE A 144 2.96 -28.17 26.41
N GLN A 145 3.89 -27.22 26.36
CA GLN A 145 5.19 -27.36 27.05
C GLN A 145 4.99 -27.51 28.59
N TYR A 146 4.07 -26.73 29.17
CA TYR A 146 3.80 -26.79 30.61
C TYR A 146 3.27 -28.17 31.08
N TYR A 147 2.30 -28.73 30.34
CA TYR A 147 1.71 -30.02 30.70
C TYR A 147 2.51 -31.23 30.18
N GLN A 148 3.27 -31.07 29.10
CA GLN A 148 4.05 -32.14 28.48
C GLN A 148 5.48 -31.67 28.15
N PRO A 149 6.32 -31.37 29.14
CA PRO A 149 7.66 -30.85 28.94
C PRO A 149 8.57 -31.78 28.13
N ALA A 150 8.27 -33.08 28.12
CA ALA A 150 9.01 -34.04 27.31
C ALA A 150 8.95 -33.81 25.80
N LEU A 151 7.93 -33.10 25.32
CA LEU A 151 7.83 -32.71 23.89
C LEU A 151 8.78 -31.57 23.49
N VAL A 152 9.34 -30.88 24.48
CA VAL A 152 10.24 -29.73 24.27
C VAL A 152 11.57 -29.98 25.00
N PRO A 153 12.40 -30.90 24.50
CA PRO A 153 13.67 -31.19 25.15
C PRO A 153 14.64 -30.00 25.02
N SER A 154 15.50 -29.84 26.03
CA SER A 154 16.62 -28.90 25.90
C SER A 154 17.58 -29.40 24.80
N THR A 155 17.69 -28.64 23.74
CA THR A 155 18.49 -29.03 22.55
C THR A 155 19.88 -28.42 22.51
N TYR A 156 20.20 -27.51 23.45
CA TYR A 156 21.52 -26.86 23.49
C TYR A 156 22.58 -27.78 24.09
N PRO A 157 23.69 -28.05 23.38
CA PRO A 157 24.78 -28.87 23.91
C PRO A 157 25.55 -28.19 25.05
N THR A 158 25.57 -26.86 25.09
CA THR A 158 26.28 -26.07 26.10
C THR A 158 25.51 -24.80 26.48
N LEU A 159 25.80 -24.25 27.67
CA LEU A 159 25.29 -22.96 28.11
C LEU A 159 25.71 -21.85 27.14
N ALA A 160 26.94 -21.91 26.60
CA ALA A 160 27.44 -20.96 25.62
C ALA A 160 26.61 -20.97 24.33
N SER A 161 26.20 -22.16 23.82
CA SER A 161 25.35 -22.29 22.64
C SER A 161 23.99 -21.60 22.86
N ARG A 162 23.37 -21.83 24.03
CA ARG A 162 22.09 -21.18 24.40
C ARG A 162 22.24 -19.66 24.47
N PHE A 163 23.29 -19.16 25.11
CA PHE A 163 23.54 -17.73 25.22
C PHE A 163 23.76 -17.09 23.83
N THR A 164 24.58 -17.73 23.01
CA THR A 164 24.90 -17.24 21.63
C THR A 164 23.64 -17.19 20.77
N ASP A 165 22.77 -18.19 20.83
CA ASP A 165 21.51 -18.23 20.05
C ASP A 165 20.56 -17.10 20.49
N ASN A 166 20.35 -16.91 21.79
CA ASN A 166 19.48 -15.85 22.31
C ASN A 166 19.99 -14.45 21.94
N VAL A 167 21.31 -14.19 22.09
CA VAL A 167 21.91 -12.90 21.73
C VAL A 167 21.84 -12.66 20.21
N SER A 168 22.13 -13.68 19.41
CA SER A 168 22.02 -13.60 17.95
C SER A 168 20.60 -13.28 17.51
N ALA A 169 19.59 -13.98 18.05
CA ALA A 169 18.20 -13.72 17.74
C ALA A 169 17.77 -12.30 18.13
N TYR A 170 18.18 -11.82 19.31
CA TYR A 170 17.93 -10.44 19.72
C TYR A 170 18.51 -9.42 18.71
N LEU A 171 19.75 -9.60 18.27
CA LEU A 171 20.37 -8.71 17.27
C LEU A 171 19.61 -8.75 15.94
N VAL A 172 19.21 -9.94 15.47
CA VAL A 172 18.40 -10.08 14.25
C VAL A 172 17.06 -9.34 14.39
N VAL A 173 16.40 -9.45 15.55
CA VAL A 173 15.13 -8.76 15.81
C VAL A 173 15.32 -7.24 15.78
N VAL A 174 16.29 -6.70 16.51
CA VAL A 174 16.55 -5.26 16.59
C VAL A 174 16.87 -4.68 15.21
N VAL A 175 17.76 -5.32 14.46
CA VAL A 175 18.14 -4.90 13.11
C VAL A 175 16.95 -4.96 12.16
N SER A 176 16.17 -6.04 12.20
CA SER A 176 14.99 -6.21 11.34
C SER A 176 13.90 -5.18 11.62
N VAL A 177 13.61 -4.91 12.89
CA VAL A 177 12.65 -3.88 13.31
C VAL A 177 13.13 -2.50 12.88
N PHE A 178 14.41 -2.18 13.11
CA PHE A 178 14.97 -0.88 12.72
C PHE A 178 14.83 -0.61 11.21
N PHE A 179 15.27 -1.53 10.36
CA PHE A 179 15.18 -1.35 8.91
C PHE A 179 13.74 -1.34 8.41
N SER A 180 12.88 -2.18 8.99
CA SER A 180 11.45 -2.20 8.65
C SER A 180 10.77 -0.88 8.98
N LEU A 181 11.00 -0.33 10.18
CA LEU A 181 10.45 0.97 10.61
C LEU A 181 10.97 2.12 9.73
N GLN A 182 12.27 2.15 9.44
CA GLN A 182 12.85 3.18 8.57
C GLN A 182 12.24 3.15 7.16
N TYR A 183 12.10 1.95 6.60
CA TYR A 183 11.48 1.81 5.29
C TYR A 183 10.02 2.25 5.29
N MET A 184 9.23 1.83 6.30
CA MET A 184 7.83 2.24 6.44
C MET A 184 7.71 3.75 6.57
N ARG A 185 8.49 4.37 7.46
CA ARG A 185 8.47 5.82 7.68
C ARG A 185 8.75 6.60 6.41
N GLN A 186 9.81 6.25 5.68
CA GLN A 186 10.15 6.90 4.40
C GLN A 186 9.02 6.80 3.37
N ASN A 187 8.36 5.65 3.27
CA ASN A 187 7.27 5.47 2.31
C ASN A 187 6.01 6.24 2.73
N TYR A 188 5.67 6.29 4.03
CA TYR A 188 4.55 7.10 4.52
C TYR A 188 4.78 8.59 4.33
N GLU A 189 6.00 9.09 4.59
CA GLU A 189 6.35 10.49 4.34
C GLU A 189 6.21 10.84 2.86
N HIS A 190 6.71 9.99 1.96
CA HIS A 190 6.58 10.19 0.52
C HIS A 190 5.12 10.18 0.04
N GLU A 191 4.29 9.25 0.51
CA GLU A 191 2.86 9.20 0.17
C GLU A 191 2.11 10.44 0.70
N ARG A 192 2.46 10.91 1.89
CA ARG A 192 1.90 12.13 2.49
C ARG A 192 2.21 13.36 1.65
N GLU A 193 3.48 13.54 1.24
CA GLU A 193 3.89 14.64 0.36
C GLU A 193 3.18 14.57 -1.00
N SER A 194 3.09 13.39 -1.58
CA SER A 194 2.38 13.18 -2.85
C SER A 194 0.89 13.50 -2.74
N ALA A 195 0.24 13.14 -1.63
CA ALA A 195 -1.16 13.45 -1.37
C ALA A 195 -1.39 14.96 -1.21
N LEU A 196 -0.49 15.65 -0.49
CA LEU A 196 -0.55 17.10 -0.32
C LEU A 196 -0.40 17.83 -1.66
N ASN A 197 0.58 17.45 -2.47
CA ASN A 197 0.80 18.04 -3.78
C ASN A 197 -0.41 17.84 -4.73
N ARG A 198 -1.05 16.66 -4.70
CA ARG A 198 -2.29 16.42 -5.46
C ARG A 198 -3.45 17.30 -4.96
N ALA A 199 -3.58 17.49 -3.64
CA ALA A 199 -4.62 18.35 -3.08
C ALA A 199 -4.45 19.81 -3.54
N LEU A 200 -3.23 20.33 -3.51
CA LEU A 200 -2.90 21.69 -4.01
C LEU A 200 -3.18 21.83 -5.52
N ASP A 201 -2.83 20.84 -6.34
CA ASP A 201 -3.12 20.84 -7.78
C ASP A 201 -4.62 20.86 -8.05
N ILE A 202 -5.41 20.10 -7.30
CA ILE A 202 -6.88 20.11 -7.40
C ILE A 202 -7.45 21.47 -7.01
N GLU A 203 -6.95 22.09 -5.94
CA GLU A 203 -7.40 23.41 -5.49
C GLU A 203 -7.12 24.47 -6.56
N LEU A 204 -5.91 24.50 -7.13
CA LEU A 204 -5.55 25.40 -8.23
C LEU A 204 -6.45 25.21 -9.45
N LYS A 205 -6.74 23.98 -9.84
CA LYS A 205 -7.65 23.68 -10.94
C LYS A 205 -9.09 24.12 -10.66
N ASN A 206 -9.57 23.99 -9.43
CA ASN A 206 -10.89 24.47 -9.03
C ASN A 206 -10.98 26.00 -9.16
N ILE A 207 -9.99 26.74 -8.68
CA ILE A 207 -9.94 28.21 -8.84
C ILE A 207 -9.96 28.60 -10.33
N GLN A 208 -9.20 27.91 -11.16
CA GLN A 208 -9.21 28.16 -12.63
C GLN A 208 -10.58 27.86 -13.24
N LEU A 209 -11.22 26.76 -12.86
CA LEU A 209 -12.56 26.40 -13.34
C LEU A 209 -13.62 27.43 -12.93
N GLU A 210 -13.57 27.94 -11.70
CA GLU A 210 -14.46 28.99 -11.20
C GLU A 210 -14.27 30.30 -12.01
N SER A 211 -13.03 30.69 -12.27
CA SER A 211 -12.72 31.87 -13.13
C SER A 211 -13.28 31.69 -14.53
N LEU A 212 -12.99 30.57 -15.18
CA LEU A 212 -13.50 30.27 -16.53
C LEU A 212 -15.03 30.22 -16.58
N ASN A 213 -15.68 29.66 -15.54
CA ASN A 213 -17.14 29.63 -15.45
C ASN A 213 -17.73 31.05 -15.29
N GLY A 214 -17.06 31.89 -14.52
CA GLY A 214 -17.40 33.31 -14.38
C GLY A 214 -17.30 34.05 -15.73
N GLU A 215 -16.20 33.88 -16.48
CA GLU A 215 -16.02 34.47 -17.81
C GLU A 215 -17.09 33.97 -18.81
N LYS A 216 -17.36 32.65 -18.80
CA LYS A 216 -18.42 32.07 -19.63
C LYS A 216 -19.78 32.69 -19.35
N ASN A 217 -20.15 32.80 -18.05
CA ASN A 217 -21.43 33.38 -17.64
C ASN A 217 -21.54 34.86 -18.03
N LYS A 218 -20.45 35.65 -17.95
CA LYS A 218 -20.40 37.02 -18.42
C LYS A 218 -20.60 37.10 -19.93
N LEU A 219 -19.94 36.21 -20.69
CA LEU A 219 -20.12 36.12 -22.13
C LEU A 219 -21.57 35.81 -22.51
N PHE A 220 -22.19 34.82 -21.88
CA PHE A 220 -23.59 34.48 -22.11
C PHE A 220 -24.53 35.65 -21.80
N SER A 221 -24.25 36.41 -20.73
CA SER A 221 -25.04 37.60 -20.37
C SER A 221 -24.98 38.66 -21.48
N ILE A 222 -23.79 38.93 -22.05
CA ILE A 222 -23.59 39.88 -23.15
C ILE A 222 -24.36 39.39 -24.37
N VAL A 223 -24.16 38.13 -24.78
CA VAL A 223 -24.83 37.57 -25.98
C VAL A 223 -26.36 37.60 -25.81
N ALA A 224 -26.88 37.25 -24.61
CA ALA A 224 -28.31 37.28 -24.33
C ALA A 224 -28.89 38.70 -24.40
N HIS A 225 -28.12 39.71 -23.95
CA HIS A 225 -28.50 41.12 -24.05
C HIS A 225 -28.56 41.56 -25.51
N ASP A 226 -27.53 41.25 -26.30
CA ASP A 226 -27.41 41.69 -27.71
C ASP A 226 -28.42 40.97 -28.64
N LEU A 227 -28.85 39.77 -28.27
CA LEU A 227 -29.93 39.07 -28.96
C LEU A 227 -31.34 39.58 -28.61
N ARG A 228 -31.53 40.13 -27.40
CA ARG A 228 -32.83 40.63 -26.95
C ARG A 228 -33.32 41.80 -27.78
N SER A 229 -32.42 42.73 -28.17
CA SER A 229 -32.76 43.90 -28.95
C SER A 229 -33.34 43.56 -30.36
N PRO A 230 -32.67 42.75 -31.22
CA PRO A 230 -33.22 42.39 -32.51
C PRO A 230 -34.49 41.52 -32.39
N LEU A 231 -34.58 40.64 -31.37
CA LEU A 231 -35.78 39.85 -31.15
C LEU A 231 -36.98 40.73 -30.76
N ALA A 232 -36.78 41.72 -29.89
CA ALA A 232 -37.83 42.69 -29.53
C ALA A 232 -38.30 43.50 -30.76
N SER A 233 -37.37 43.90 -31.64
CA SER A 233 -37.70 44.59 -32.89
C SER A 233 -38.54 43.70 -33.82
N ILE A 234 -38.13 42.43 -34.00
CA ILE A 234 -38.89 41.45 -34.80
C ILE A 234 -40.28 41.23 -34.18
N GLN A 235 -40.38 41.10 -32.90
CA GLN A 235 -41.66 40.92 -32.20
C GLN A 235 -42.57 42.14 -32.43
N SER A 236 -42.05 43.35 -32.27
CA SER A 236 -42.82 44.59 -32.51
C SER A 236 -43.29 44.68 -33.96
N TYR A 237 -42.45 44.29 -34.95
CA TYR A 237 -42.88 44.25 -36.34
C TYR A 237 -43.98 43.22 -36.61
N LEU A 238 -43.90 42.05 -36.02
CA LEU A 238 -44.96 41.00 -36.10
C LEU A 238 -46.26 41.46 -35.46
N GLU A 239 -46.23 42.13 -34.33
CA GLU A 239 -47.38 42.72 -33.68
C GLU A 239 -48.03 43.78 -34.54
N LEU A 240 -47.29 44.67 -35.17
CA LEU A 240 -47.80 45.67 -36.14
C LEU A 240 -48.49 45.02 -37.36
N LEU A 241 -47.87 43.95 -37.91
CA LEU A 241 -48.43 43.25 -39.07
C LEU A 241 -49.72 42.50 -38.75
N THR A 242 -49.92 42.09 -37.49
CA THR A 242 -51.10 41.34 -37.07
C THR A 242 -52.24 42.21 -36.52
N ALA A 243 -51.88 43.38 -35.92
CA ALA A 243 -52.87 44.27 -35.27
C ALA A 243 -53.54 45.29 -36.25
N TYR A 244 -52.93 45.60 -37.38
CA TYR A 244 -53.46 46.55 -38.36
C TYR A 244 -53.65 45.93 -39.74
N PRO A 245 -54.77 46.21 -40.47
CA PRO A 245 -54.94 45.83 -41.85
C PRO A 245 -54.08 46.78 -42.75
N LEU A 246 -52.79 46.43 -42.87
CA LEU A 246 -51.83 47.16 -43.67
C LEU A 246 -52.07 46.96 -45.18
N THR A 247 -51.98 47.99 -45.95
CA THR A 247 -51.99 47.95 -47.42
C THR A 247 -50.75 47.24 -47.95
N GLU A 248 -50.81 46.64 -49.14
CA GLU A 248 -49.65 45.94 -49.76
C GLU A 248 -48.40 46.86 -49.96
N GLN A 249 -48.61 48.15 -49.99
CA GLN A 249 -47.52 49.12 -50.08
C GLN A 249 -46.80 49.32 -48.74
N GLU A 250 -47.54 49.45 -47.68
CA GLU A 250 -46.98 49.58 -46.32
C GLU A 250 -46.26 48.28 -45.84
N LYS A 251 -46.75 47.10 -46.26
CA LYS A 251 -46.06 45.82 -46.02
C LYS A 251 -44.70 45.74 -46.67
N ARG A 252 -44.55 46.29 -47.89
CA ARG A 252 -43.26 46.35 -48.62
C ARG A 252 -42.27 47.33 -48.00
N GLU A 253 -42.72 48.49 -47.51
CA GLU A 253 -41.86 49.43 -46.77
C GLU A 253 -41.32 48.89 -45.47
N ILE A 254 -42.19 48.24 -44.67
CA ILE A 254 -41.80 47.60 -43.42
C ILE A 254 -40.81 46.45 -43.69
N GLY A 255 -41.04 45.60 -44.69
CA GLY A 255 -40.16 44.52 -45.11
C GLY A 255 -38.81 45.01 -45.65
N GLY A 256 -38.76 46.21 -46.29
CA GLY A 256 -37.53 46.82 -46.76
C GLY A 256 -36.63 47.37 -45.65
N MET A 257 -37.21 47.84 -44.54
CA MET A 257 -36.46 48.34 -43.39
C MET A 257 -35.79 47.25 -42.60
N THR A 258 -36.30 46.00 -42.62
CA THR A 258 -35.69 44.87 -41.96
C THR A 258 -34.37 44.43 -42.62
N HIS A 259 -34.12 44.73 -43.88
CA HIS A 259 -32.88 44.44 -44.60
C HIS A 259 -31.72 45.42 -44.32
N LEU A 260 -32.00 46.56 -43.67
CA LEU A 260 -30.97 47.60 -43.44
C LEU A 260 -30.38 47.55 -42.02
N HIS A 261 -30.86 46.70 -41.11
CA HIS A 261 -30.39 46.61 -39.73
C HIS A 261 -29.97 45.22 -39.29
N ILE A 262 -29.67 44.31 -40.20
CA ILE A 262 -28.95 43.06 -39.94
C ILE A 262 -27.55 43.19 -40.59
#